data_9ac2b90d807a7151c83b6c32e1c95515
#
_entry.id   9ac2b90d807a7151c83b6c32e1c95515
#
_cell.length_a   1.000
_cell.length_b   1.000
_cell.length_c   1.000
_cell.angle_alpha   90.00
_cell.angle_beta   90.00
_cell.angle_gamma   90.00
#
_symmetry.space_group_name_H-M   'P 1'
#
loop_
_entity.id
_entity.type
_entity.pdbx_description
1 polymer ?
#
loop_
_entity_poly.entity_id
_entity_poly.type
_entity_poly.pdbx_seq_one_letter_code
_entity_poly.pdbx_strand_id
1 'polypeptide(L)'
;AAAGTGEIWYNTSSNTFKTVGLVSAWSSGGALPGTAPETVATGQQTAALMIGSEVGLPSGVVLEYNGSSWTSGGSLNTARYGGGASGTQTAALYFVGNPFSGATESYNGSSWTNVNSANNNGFMVGGFGTQGAAVLAGGRPGGPGTARTQTAGMIVGGSADSYNYYASTLEYNGSSWTSVPGTISPARRVQRGQVGTQTSALAFGGYSGSGGGANAYNLNESYDGTSWTTAPTMAN
;
A
#
# COMPACT_ATOMS: atom_id res chain seq x y z
N ALA A 1 -16.36 -5.07 -35.18
CA ALA A 1 -15.23 -4.71 -34.32
C ALA A 1 -15.74 -4.53 -32.89
N ALA A 2 -14.99 -4.94 -31.86
CA ALA A 2 -15.33 -4.64 -30.50
C ALA A 2 -15.08 -3.14 -30.24
N ALA A 3 -16.04 -2.46 -29.62
CA ALA A 3 -15.89 -1.06 -29.27
C ALA A 3 -14.83 -0.89 -28.16
N GLY A 4 -13.98 0.11 -28.27
CA GLY A 4 -13.02 0.49 -27.24
C GLY A 4 -13.70 1.14 -26.04
N THR A 5 -13.02 1.16 -24.91
CA THR A 5 -13.52 1.81 -23.69
C THR A 5 -13.72 3.31 -23.90
N GLY A 6 -14.87 3.83 -23.52
CA GLY A 6 -15.24 5.25 -23.70
C GLY A 6 -15.83 5.59 -25.05
N GLU A 7 -15.88 4.65 -25.98
CA GLU A 7 -16.57 4.85 -27.25
C GLU A 7 -18.09 4.83 -27.05
N ILE A 8 -18.78 5.67 -27.81
CA ILE A 8 -20.24 5.69 -27.90
C ILE A 8 -20.60 5.29 -29.30
N TRP A 9 -21.44 4.28 -29.47
CA TRP A 9 -21.92 3.87 -30.78
C TRP A 9 -23.44 3.69 -30.78
N TYR A 10 -24.02 3.84 -31.97
CA TYR A 10 -25.44 3.65 -32.14
C TYR A 10 -25.73 2.21 -32.57
N ASN A 11 -26.54 1.51 -31.81
CA ASN A 11 -27.01 0.19 -32.19
C ASN A 11 -28.31 0.31 -33.02
N THR A 12 -28.19 0.06 -34.29
CA THR A 12 -29.31 0.19 -35.25
C THR A 12 -30.41 -0.86 -35.06
N SER A 13 -30.08 -2.03 -34.51
CA SER A 13 -31.06 -3.08 -34.24
C SER A 13 -31.94 -2.79 -33.01
N SER A 14 -31.42 -2.08 -32.02
CA SER A 14 -32.17 -1.70 -30.80
C SER A 14 -32.56 -0.22 -30.76
N ASN A 15 -32.16 0.56 -31.76
CA ASN A 15 -32.36 2.01 -31.81
C ASN A 15 -31.86 2.75 -30.56
N THR A 16 -30.72 2.34 -29.99
CA THR A 16 -30.15 2.91 -28.77
C THR A 16 -28.70 3.25 -28.93
N PHE A 17 -28.27 4.32 -28.26
CA PHE A 17 -26.86 4.57 -28.04
C PHE A 17 -26.33 3.61 -27.00
N LYS A 18 -25.17 3.04 -27.26
CA LYS A 18 -24.43 2.15 -26.37
C LYS A 18 -23.06 2.77 -26.06
N THR A 19 -22.59 2.57 -24.89
CA THR A 19 -21.23 2.95 -24.47
C THR A 19 -20.59 1.80 -23.71
N VAL A 20 -19.29 1.62 -23.86
CA VAL A 20 -18.49 0.79 -22.96
C VAL A 20 -17.96 1.71 -21.87
N GLY A 21 -18.64 1.74 -20.75
CA GLY A 21 -18.13 2.36 -19.52
C GLY A 21 -17.11 1.45 -18.84
N LEU A 22 -16.06 2.02 -18.26
CA LEU A 22 -15.31 1.33 -17.23
C LEU A 22 -16.23 1.20 -16.00
N VAL A 23 -16.74 0.00 -15.78
CA VAL A 23 -17.36 -0.33 -14.49
C VAL A 23 -16.21 -0.65 -13.55
N SER A 24 -15.71 0.36 -12.85
CA SER A 24 -14.80 0.13 -11.72
C SER A 24 -15.60 -0.48 -10.59
N ALA A 25 -15.74 -1.80 -10.59
CA ALA A 25 -16.38 -2.52 -9.51
C ALA A 25 -15.31 -3.30 -8.74
N TRP A 26 -15.37 -3.24 -7.41
CA TRP A 26 -14.65 -4.18 -6.57
C TRP A 26 -15.33 -5.55 -6.69
N SER A 27 -14.56 -6.57 -7.00
CA SER A 27 -15.00 -7.96 -6.98
C SER A 27 -14.21 -8.74 -5.93
N SER A 28 -14.83 -9.76 -5.36
CA SER A 28 -14.15 -10.66 -4.44
C SER A 28 -13.09 -11.47 -5.20
N GLY A 29 -11.86 -11.46 -4.69
CA GLY A 29 -10.80 -12.38 -5.10
C GLY A 29 -10.87 -13.70 -4.32
N GLY A 30 -9.89 -14.58 -4.52
CA GLY A 30 -9.74 -15.81 -3.72
C GLY A 30 -9.52 -15.48 -2.24
N ALA A 31 -10.20 -16.18 -1.36
CA ALA A 31 -10.03 -16.02 0.08
C ALA A 31 -8.63 -16.45 0.53
N LEU A 32 -8.09 -15.76 1.54
CA LEU A 32 -6.89 -16.21 2.24
C LEU A 32 -7.17 -17.55 2.96
N PRO A 33 -6.16 -18.43 3.09
CA PRO A 33 -6.32 -19.73 3.75
C PRO A 33 -6.52 -19.63 5.27
N GLY A 34 -6.44 -18.44 5.85
CA GLY A 34 -6.62 -18.19 7.28
C GLY A 34 -6.67 -16.72 7.62
N THR A 35 -6.92 -16.44 8.89
CA THR A 35 -6.87 -15.06 9.43
C THR A 35 -5.43 -14.52 9.37
N ALA A 36 -5.26 -13.33 8.86
CA ALA A 36 -3.94 -12.75 8.64
C ALA A 36 -3.94 -11.24 8.94
N PRO A 37 -4.09 -10.80 10.19
CA PRO A 37 -3.97 -9.39 10.55
C PRO A 37 -2.51 -8.92 10.45
N GLU A 38 -2.33 -7.62 10.32
CA GLU A 38 -1.02 -6.95 10.25
C GLU A 38 -0.13 -7.44 9.10
N THR A 39 -0.74 -7.96 8.02
CA THR A 39 -0.03 -8.32 6.80
C THR A 39 0.31 -7.08 5.98
N VAL A 40 1.27 -7.23 5.09
CA VAL A 40 1.50 -6.28 4.00
C VAL A 40 1.41 -7.00 2.66
N ALA A 41 0.99 -6.29 1.63
CA ALA A 41 0.92 -6.81 0.28
C ALA A 41 1.74 -5.95 -0.69
N THR A 42 2.24 -6.58 -1.74
CA THR A 42 2.86 -5.91 -2.88
C THR A 42 2.58 -6.69 -4.16
N GLY A 43 2.73 -6.07 -5.32
CA GLY A 43 2.46 -6.69 -6.61
C GLY A 43 1.25 -6.09 -7.31
N GLN A 44 0.62 -6.88 -8.15
CA GLN A 44 -0.52 -6.51 -9.00
C GLN A 44 -1.72 -7.41 -8.72
N GLN A 45 -2.91 -7.00 -9.20
CA GLN A 45 -4.17 -7.73 -9.01
C GLN A 45 -4.11 -9.22 -9.43
N THR A 46 -3.33 -9.53 -10.44
CA THR A 46 -3.17 -10.91 -10.96
C THR A 46 -1.89 -11.60 -10.49
N ALA A 47 -1.03 -10.90 -9.75
CA ALA A 47 0.26 -11.41 -9.28
C ALA A 47 0.71 -10.62 -8.05
N ALA A 48 0.23 -11.00 -6.87
CA ALA A 48 0.51 -10.31 -5.61
C ALA A 48 1.19 -11.23 -4.59
N LEU A 49 1.93 -10.61 -3.68
CA LEU A 49 2.43 -11.23 -2.45
C LEU A 49 1.65 -10.70 -1.26
N MET A 50 1.32 -11.57 -0.32
CA MET A 50 0.95 -11.25 1.04
C MET A 50 2.06 -11.75 1.97
N ILE A 51 2.54 -10.90 2.87
CA ILE A 51 3.75 -11.16 3.65
C ILE A 51 3.50 -10.88 5.13
N GLY A 52 3.82 -11.86 5.96
CA GLY A 52 3.73 -11.79 7.42
C GLY A 52 2.30 -11.83 7.96
N SER A 53 2.15 -12.22 9.20
CA SER A 53 0.87 -12.17 9.94
C SER A 53 1.16 -12.12 11.43
N GLU A 54 0.33 -11.40 12.19
CA GLU A 54 0.45 -11.36 13.65
C GLU A 54 -0.07 -12.64 14.30
N VAL A 55 -1.26 -13.08 13.88
CA VAL A 55 -1.95 -14.26 14.40
C VAL A 55 -2.67 -15.01 13.29
N GLY A 56 -3.06 -16.24 13.57
CA GLY A 56 -3.78 -17.10 12.61
C GLY A 56 -2.85 -17.81 11.67
N LEU A 57 -2.25 -17.13 10.70
CA LEU A 57 -1.16 -17.65 9.89
C LEU A 57 0.20 -17.44 10.58
N PRO A 58 1.24 -18.24 10.27
CA PRO A 58 2.58 -18.04 10.81
C PRO A 58 3.14 -16.66 10.51
N SER A 59 3.86 -16.05 11.47
CA SER A 59 4.35 -14.66 11.32
C SER A 59 5.34 -14.45 10.17
N GLY A 60 6.04 -15.48 9.73
CA GLY A 60 6.90 -15.44 8.55
C GLY A 60 6.25 -15.89 7.25
N VAL A 61 4.93 -16.11 7.24
CA VAL A 61 4.20 -16.61 6.07
C VAL A 61 4.32 -15.67 4.88
N VAL A 62 4.44 -16.27 3.71
CA VAL A 62 4.31 -15.56 2.42
C VAL A 62 3.33 -16.34 1.57
N LEU A 63 2.34 -15.65 1.03
CA LEU A 63 1.36 -16.22 0.10
C LEU A 63 1.46 -15.49 -1.24
N GLU A 64 1.33 -16.26 -2.30
CA GLU A 64 1.34 -15.79 -3.68
C GLU A 64 -0.05 -15.87 -4.29
N TYR A 65 -0.50 -14.79 -4.90
CA TYR A 65 -1.78 -14.69 -5.59
C TYR A 65 -1.60 -14.76 -7.10
N ASN A 66 -2.34 -15.62 -7.77
CA ASN A 66 -2.27 -15.79 -9.22
C ASN A 66 -3.44 -15.16 -9.98
N GLY A 67 -4.21 -14.28 -9.34
CA GLY A 67 -5.41 -13.67 -9.90
C GLY A 67 -6.71 -14.38 -9.51
N SER A 68 -6.64 -15.60 -8.95
CA SER A 68 -7.81 -16.37 -8.52
C SER A 68 -7.65 -17.04 -7.17
N SER A 69 -6.48 -17.51 -6.82
CA SER A 69 -6.22 -18.26 -5.58
C SER A 69 -4.87 -17.90 -4.96
N TRP A 70 -4.74 -18.18 -3.67
CA TRP A 70 -3.52 -18.02 -2.91
C TRP A 70 -2.79 -19.35 -2.74
N THR A 71 -1.49 -19.35 -2.95
CA THR A 71 -0.60 -20.50 -2.73
C THR A 71 0.55 -20.10 -1.80
N SER A 72 1.13 -21.05 -1.09
CA SER A 72 2.30 -20.76 -0.25
C SER A 72 3.52 -20.43 -1.08
N GLY A 73 4.15 -19.30 -0.81
CA GLY A 73 5.46 -18.93 -1.30
C GLY A 73 6.56 -19.29 -0.29
N GLY A 74 7.81 -18.91 -0.59
CA GLY A 74 8.94 -19.06 0.33
C GLY A 74 8.77 -18.17 1.57
N SER A 75 8.85 -18.74 2.78
CA SER A 75 8.74 -18.00 4.02
C SER A 75 9.93 -17.04 4.25
N LEU A 76 9.69 -15.96 5.00
CA LEU A 76 10.76 -15.07 5.47
C LEU A 76 11.81 -15.86 6.28
N ASN A 77 13.10 -15.51 6.12
CA ASN A 77 14.18 -16.08 6.94
C ASN A 77 14.04 -15.68 8.42
N THR A 78 13.53 -14.48 8.69
CA THR A 78 13.20 -14.01 10.03
C THR A 78 11.70 -13.75 10.10
N ALA A 79 11.00 -14.59 10.86
CA ALA A 79 9.56 -14.48 11.05
C ALA A 79 9.18 -13.12 11.68
N ARG A 80 8.40 -12.31 10.99
CA ARG A 80 7.94 -11.00 11.43
C ARG A 80 6.72 -10.53 10.64
N TYR A 81 6.02 -9.54 11.19
CA TYR A 81 4.80 -8.98 10.60
C TYR A 81 4.76 -7.46 10.73
N GLY A 82 3.80 -6.82 10.10
CA GLY A 82 3.59 -5.37 10.18
C GLY A 82 4.73 -4.52 9.59
N GLY A 83 5.60 -5.12 8.79
CA GLY A 83 6.63 -4.40 8.06
C GLY A 83 6.09 -3.67 6.84
N GLY A 84 6.98 -3.18 5.99
CA GLY A 84 6.69 -2.63 4.67
C GLY A 84 7.15 -3.56 3.56
N ALA A 85 6.51 -3.46 2.41
CA ALA A 85 6.89 -4.20 1.22
C ALA A 85 6.90 -3.31 -0.02
N SER A 86 7.72 -3.68 -0.99
CA SER A 86 7.77 -3.04 -2.31
C SER A 86 8.16 -4.03 -3.39
N GLY A 87 7.84 -3.73 -4.64
CA GLY A 87 8.20 -4.56 -5.79
C GLY A 87 7.04 -5.38 -6.36
N THR A 88 7.38 -6.48 -6.99
CA THR A 88 6.44 -7.40 -7.66
C THR A 88 6.42 -8.76 -6.97
N GLN A 89 5.53 -9.66 -7.39
CA GLN A 89 5.47 -11.02 -6.88
C GLN A 89 6.78 -11.80 -7.04
N THR A 90 7.54 -11.55 -8.08
CA THR A 90 8.80 -12.26 -8.36
C THR A 90 10.06 -11.47 -8.01
N ALA A 91 9.92 -10.21 -7.60
CA ALA A 91 11.04 -9.35 -7.23
C ALA A 91 10.56 -8.32 -6.19
N ALA A 92 10.58 -8.71 -4.92
CA ALA A 92 10.10 -7.91 -3.81
C ALA A 92 11.15 -7.66 -2.73
N LEU A 93 10.96 -6.58 -1.98
CA LEU A 93 11.62 -6.34 -0.70
C LEU A 93 10.57 -6.37 0.42
N TYR A 94 10.96 -6.94 1.54
CA TYR A 94 10.26 -6.80 2.81
C TYR A 94 11.21 -6.24 3.85
N PHE A 95 10.82 -5.19 4.53
CA PHE A 95 11.68 -4.45 5.44
C PHE A 95 10.99 -4.15 6.76
N VAL A 96 11.78 -4.16 7.81
CA VAL A 96 11.40 -3.92 9.21
C VAL A 96 10.30 -4.87 9.70
N GLY A 97 9.53 -4.50 10.70
CA GLY A 97 8.43 -5.29 11.25
C GLY A 97 8.61 -5.67 12.71
N ASN A 98 7.60 -6.34 13.26
CA ASN A 98 7.58 -6.81 14.64
C ASN A 98 8.00 -8.30 14.73
N PRO A 99 8.89 -8.73 15.63
CA PRO A 99 9.58 -7.92 16.64
C PRO A 99 10.40 -6.81 15.98
N PHE A 100 10.52 -5.64 16.65
CA PHE A 100 11.17 -4.45 16.11
C PHE A 100 12.56 -4.76 15.57
N SER A 101 12.69 -4.73 14.26
CA SER A 101 13.89 -5.14 13.54
C SER A 101 14.13 -4.22 12.34
N GLY A 102 15.39 -3.86 12.11
CA GLY A 102 15.82 -3.19 10.88
C GLY A 102 16.02 -4.16 9.71
N ALA A 103 15.79 -5.45 9.90
CA ALA A 103 16.05 -6.46 8.89
C ALA A 103 15.30 -6.19 7.57
N THR A 104 15.98 -6.40 6.47
CA THR A 104 15.41 -6.33 5.13
C THR A 104 15.74 -7.62 4.40
N GLU A 105 14.73 -8.16 3.72
CA GLU A 105 14.87 -9.37 2.91
C GLU A 105 14.41 -9.10 1.48
N SER A 106 15.11 -9.69 0.53
CA SER A 106 14.85 -9.62 -0.91
C SER A 106 14.29 -10.94 -1.40
N TYR A 107 13.22 -10.91 -2.18
CA TYR A 107 12.54 -12.06 -2.77
C TYR A 107 12.86 -12.18 -4.26
N ASN A 108 13.17 -13.38 -4.72
CA ASN A 108 13.47 -13.66 -6.12
C ASN A 108 12.40 -14.45 -6.87
N GLY A 109 11.20 -14.57 -6.29
CA GLY A 109 10.11 -15.39 -6.83
C GLY A 109 10.05 -16.82 -6.25
N SER A 110 10.99 -17.20 -5.37
CA SER A 110 10.98 -18.53 -4.72
C SER A 110 11.50 -18.50 -3.30
N SER A 111 12.49 -17.68 -3.00
CA SER A 111 13.17 -17.62 -1.69
C SER A 111 13.52 -16.20 -1.29
N TRP A 112 13.68 -16.00 0.01
CA TRP A 112 14.12 -14.75 0.60
C TRP A 112 15.60 -14.79 0.95
N THR A 113 16.28 -13.70 0.71
CA THR A 113 17.69 -13.49 1.05
C THR A 113 17.85 -12.24 1.90
N ASN A 114 18.58 -12.34 3.01
CA ASN A 114 18.88 -11.17 3.84
C ASN A 114 19.74 -10.18 3.07
N VAL A 115 19.34 -8.92 3.07
CA VAL A 115 20.09 -7.81 2.50
C VAL A 115 20.37 -6.76 3.57
N ASN A 116 21.09 -5.70 3.22
CA ASN A 116 21.45 -4.67 4.19
C ASN A 116 20.20 -4.13 4.91
N SER A 117 20.27 -4.08 6.22
CA SER A 117 19.19 -3.60 7.08
C SER A 117 18.79 -2.16 6.77
N ALA A 118 17.52 -1.84 6.99
CA ALA A 118 17.05 -0.46 7.03
C ALA A 118 17.65 0.26 8.25
N ASN A 119 17.87 1.56 8.13
CA ASN A 119 18.42 2.38 9.21
C ASN A 119 17.41 2.68 10.34
N ASN A 120 16.25 2.05 10.30
CA ASN A 120 15.15 2.23 11.24
C ASN A 120 14.56 0.87 11.63
N ASN A 121 14.22 0.72 12.91
CA ASN A 121 13.48 -0.41 13.43
C ASN A 121 12.00 0.00 13.52
N GLY A 122 11.23 -0.22 12.46
CA GLY A 122 9.84 0.23 12.37
C GLY A 122 8.83 -0.90 12.40
N PHE A 123 7.60 -0.54 12.70
CA PHE A 123 6.42 -1.38 12.66
C PHE A 123 5.24 -0.57 12.11
N MET A 124 4.32 -1.19 11.39
CA MET A 124 3.21 -0.49 10.70
C MET A 124 3.70 0.57 9.70
N VAL A 125 4.68 0.23 8.90
CA VAL A 125 5.27 1.11 7.91
C VAL A 125 4.64 0.93 6.54
N GLY A 126 4.65 1.98 5.72
CA GLY A 126 4.36 1.91 4.29
C GLY A 126 5.62 1.57 3.50
N GLY A 127 5.47 0.77 2.45
CA GLY A 127 6.54 0.51 1.49
C GLY A 127 6.03 0.74 0.08
N PHE A 128 6.85 1.34 -0.77
CA PHE A 128 6.55 1.51 -2.19
C PHE A 128 7.83 1.59 -3.02
N GLY A 129 7.68 1.40 -4.32
CA GLY A 129 8.79 1.33 -5.27
C GLY A 129 9.01 -0.07 -5.83
N THR A 130 10.22 -0.30 -6.31
CA THR A 130 10.66 -1.59 -6.84
C THR A 130 11.62 -2.28 -5.87
N GLN A 131 12.01 -3.54 -6.16
CA GLN A 131 13.02 -4.23 -5.38
C GLN A 131 14.37 -3.50 -5.35
N GLY A 132 14.77 -2.91 -6.48
CA GLY A 132 16.04 -2.17 -6.59
C GLY A 132 15.97 -0.71 -6.11
N ALA A 133 14.76 -0.17 -5.97
CA ALA A 133 14.52 1.23 -5.60
C ALA A 133 13.25 1.33 -4.75
N ALA A 134 13.38 1.24 -3.42
CA ALA A 134 12.29 1.20 -2.48
C ALA A 134 12.35 2.35 -1.47
N VAL A 135 11.18 2.80 -1.03
CA VAL A 135 11.01 3.75 0.07
C VAL A 135 10.23 3.08 1.18
N LEU A 136 10.74 3.25 2.38
CA LEU A 136 10.09 2.94 3.65
C LEU A 136 9.59 4.24 4.26
N ALA A 137 8.33 4.33 4.59
CA ALA A 137 7.70 5.54 5.07
C ALA A 137 6.81 5.33 6.30
N GLY A 138 6.88 6.26 7.25
CA GLY A 138 6.06 6.23 8.46
C GLY A 138 6.43 5.14 9.45
N GLY A 139 5.46 4.70 10.26
CA GLY A 139 5.61 3.59 11.22
C GLY A 139 5.69 4.00 12.67
N ARG A 140 5.86 3.00 13.54
CA ARG A 140 6.02 3.12 15.00
C ARG A 140 7.24 2.32 15.47
N PRO A 141 8.02 2.77 16.49
CA PRO A 141 8.06 4.14 16.99
C PRO A 141 8.51 5.10 15.90
N GLY A 142 7.90 6.30 15.87
CA GLY A 142 8.03 7.26 14.78
C GLY A 142 9.48 7.68 14.50
N GLY A 143 9.91 7.36 13.31
CA GLY A 143 11.09 7.94 12.70
C GLY A 143 10.74 8.43 11.29
N PRO A 144 11.46 9.39 10.72
CA PRO A 144 11.29 9.77 9.34
C PRO A 144 11.51 8.55 8.44
N GLY A 145 10.72 8.43 7.40
CA GLY A 145 10.89 7.39 6.40
C GLY A 145 12.32 7.38 5.86
N THR A 146 12.85 6.19 5.63
CA THR A 146 14.16 6.03 4.99
C THR A 146 13.95 5.59 3.55
N ALA A 147 14.55 6.30 2.61
CA ALA A 147 14.55 5.94 1.20
C ALA A 147 15.85 5.22 0.84
N ARG A 148 15.74 4.18 0.03
CA ARG A 148 16.88 3.55 -0.63
C ARG A 148 16.75 3.72 -2.13
N THR A 149 17.70 4.44 -2.72
CA THR A 149 17.86 4.58 -4.19
C THR A 149 16.59 4.90 -4.99
N GLN A 150 15.55 5.43 -4.35
CA GLN A 150 14.34 5.90 -5.02
C GLN A 150 14.53 7.39 -5.37
N THR A 151 14.13 7.77 -6.57
CA THR A 151 14.23 9.16 -7.04
C THR A 151 12.98 10.00 -6.74
N ALA A 152 11.87 9.34 -6.44
CA ALA A 152 10.61 10.00 -6.13
C ALA A 152 9.79 9.13 -5.16
N GLY A 153 9.25 9.74 -4.13
CA GLY A 153 8.37 9.10 -3.17
C GLY A 153 7.45 10.09 -2.50
N MET A 154 6.35 9.60 -1.91
CA MET A 154 5.40 10.45 -1.21
C MET A 154 4.93 9.76 0.08
N ILE A 155 4.73 10.57 1.12
CA ILE A 155 4.07 10.17 2.37
C ILE A 155 2.93 11.14 2.62
N VAL A 156 1.79 10.62 3.05
CA VAL A 156 0.64 11.44 3.41
C VAL A 156 0.07 11.03 4.76
N GLY A 157 -0.30 12.01 5.56
CA GLY A 157 -0.86 11.80 6.88
C GLY A 157 0.10 11.15 7.88
N GLY A 158 -0.43 10.46 8.85
CA GLY A 158 0.35 9.77 9.89
C GLY A 158 0.03 10.28 11.29
N SER A 159 0.80 9.83 12.28
CA SER A 159 0.70 10.37 13.65
C SER A 159 2.01 10.24 14.40
N ALA A 160 2.29 11.20 15.30
CA ALA A 160 3.41 11.13 16.21
C ALA A 160 3.12 10.18 17.40
N ASP A 161 1.88 10.18 17.85
CA ASP A 161 1.39 9.40 19.01
C ASP A 161 -0.10 9.05 18.86
N SER A 162 -0.75 8.68 19.96
CA SER A 162 -2.16 8.30 19.95
C SER A 162 -3.15 9.47 19.75
N TYR A 163 -2.68 10.72 19.76
CA TYR A 163 -3.53 11.91 19.76
C TYR A 163 -3.17 12.93 18.67
N ASN A 164 -1.92 12.95 18.23
CA ASN A 164 -1.41 13.92 17.26
C ASN A 164 -1.39 13.31 15.86
N TYR A 165 -2.34 13.71 15.03
CA TYR A 165 -2.51 13.27 13.65
C TYR A 165 -2.06 14.34 12.68
N TYR A 166 -1.40 13.92 11.60
CA TYR A 166 -0.92 14.80 10.55
C TYR A 166 -1.82 14.73 9.32
N ALA A 167 -1.98 15.89 8.68
CA ALA A 167 -2.61 16.01 7.36
C ALA A 167 -1.59 16.22 6.24
N SER A 168 -0.33 16.46 6.60
CA SER A 168 0.74 16.85 5.69
C SER A 168 1.05 15.81 4.64
N THR A 169 1.46 16.30 3.47
CA THR A 169 2.08 15.52 2.41
C THR A 169 3.56 15.86 2.34
N LEU A 170 4.39 14.84 2.30
CA LEU A 170 5.83 14.95 2.13
C LEU A 170 6.24 14.28 0.84
N GLU A 171 7.04 14.93 0.03
CA GLU A 171 7.63 14.40 -1.19
C GLU A 171 9.13 14.22 -1.07
N TYR A 172 9.62 13.10 -1.61
CA TYR A 172 11.03 12.75 -1.66
C TYR A 172 11.57 12.92 -3.09
N ASN A 173 12.66 13.64 -3.24
CA ASN A 173 13.28 13.95 -4.54
C ASN A 173 14.52 13.11 -4.87
N GLY A 174 14.76 12.03 -4.12
CA GLY A 174 15.98 11.22 -4.25
C GLY A 174 17.07 11.56 -3.25
N SER A 175 16.97 12.69 -2.56
CA SER A 175 17.96 13.17 -1.57
C SER A 175 17.33 13.62 -0.27
N SER A 176 16.20 14.33 -0.32
CA SER A 176 15.53 14.92 0.85
C SER A 176 14.02 14.85 0.75
N TRP A 177 13.37 14.92 1.91
CA TRP A 177 11.93 15.06 2.04
C TRP A 177 11.56 16.54 2.13
N THR A 178 10.56 16.96 1.36
CA THR A 178 10.03 18.33 1.34
C THR A 178 8.53 18.28 1.64
N SER A 179 8.07 19.16 2.52
CA SER A 179 6.63 19.35 2.74
C SER A 179 6.03 20.12 1.57
N VAL A 180 4.93 19.62 1.02
CA VAL A 180 4.17 20.28 -0.05
C VAL A 180 2.86 20.83 0.51
N PRO A 181 2.23 21.84 -0.16
CA PRO A 181 1.04 22.51 0.36
C PRO A 181 -0.18 21.60 0.48
N GLY A 182 -0.27 20.54 -0.32
CA GLY A 182 -1.41 19.62 -0.34
C GLY A 182 -1.56 18.85 0.97
N THR A 183 -2.73 18.96 1.60
CA THR A 183 -3.05 18.26 2.86
C THR A 183 -4.34 17.47 2.73
N ILE A 184 -4.36 16.27 3.32
CA ILE A 184 -5.61 15.47 3.45
C ILE A 184 -6.54 16.06 4.52
N SER A 185 -7.84 15.83 4.40
CA SER A 185 -8.83 16.28 5.37
C SER A 185 -9.85 15.21 5.71
N PRO A 186 -10.03 14.86 6.99
CA PRO A 186 -9.31 15.31 8.19
C PRO A 186 -7.90 14.72 8.32
N ALA A 187 -7.08 15.32 9.21
CA ALA A 187 -5.80 14.75 9.62
C ALA A 187 -5.99 13.35 10.20
N ARG A 188 -5.28 12.35 9.69
CA ARG A 188 -5.48 10.95 10.06
C ARG A 188 -4.27 10.07 9.75
N ARG A 189 -4.22 8.90 10.36
CA ARG A 189 -3.33 7.82 9.92
C ARG A 189 -3.92 7.17 8.68
N VAL A 190 -3.30 7.35 7.54
CA VAL A 190 -3.65 6.64 6.31
C VAL A 190 -2.99 5.26 6.26
N GLN A 191 -1.91 5.07 7.01
CA GLN A 191 -1.14 3.81 7.11
C GLN A 191 -0.86 3.17 5.73
N ARG A 192 -1.56 2.08 5.40
CA ARG A 192 -1.40 1.34 4.16
C ARG A 192 -2.40 1.75 3.06
N GLY A 193 -3.24 2.74 3.35
CA GLY A 193 -4.26 3.24 2.44
C GLY A 193 -3.73 4.35 1.50
N GLN A 194 -2.52 4.22 0.98
CA GLN A 194 -1.96 5.17 0.02
C GLN A 194 -1.30 4.43 -1.14
N VAL A 195 -1.54 4.93 -2.35
CA VAL A 195 -1.01 4.36 -3.59
C VAL A 195 -0.88 5.45 -4.65
N GLY A 196 0.14 5.36 -5.48
CA GLY A 196 0.34 6.29 -6.60
C GLY A 196 1.75 6.87 -6.68
N THR A 197 1.83 8.01 -7.33
CA THR A 197 3.05 8.78 -7.57
C THR A 197 2.93 10.19 -6.97
N GLN A 198 4.00 10.99 -7.02
CA GLN A 198 3.99 12.40 -6.60
C GLN A 198 3.06 13.30 -7.43
N THR A 199 2.64 12.87 -8.61
CA THR A 199 1.76 13.63 -9.49
C THR A 199 0.35 13.05 -9.61
N SER A 200 0.12 11.86 -9.06
CA SER A 200 -1.19 11.21 -9.08
C SER A 200 -1.23 10.11 -8.02
N ALA A 201 -1.98 10.33 -6.95
CA ALA A 201 -2.08 9.39 -5.85
C ALA A 201 -3.48 9.34 -5.25
N LEU A 202 -3.73 8.27 -4.51
CA LEU A 202 -4.95 8.08 -3.71
C LEU A 202 -4.55 7.84 -2.25
N ALA A 203 -5.30 8.47 -1.34
CA ALA A 203 -5.31 8.18 0.08
C ALA A 203 -6.71 7.72 0.48
N PHE A 204 -6.83 6.50 1.00
CA PHE A 204 -8.12 5.92 1.33
C PHE A 204 -8.18 5.37 2.74
N GLY A 205 -9.34 5.50 3.37
CA GLY A 205 -9.58 5.05 4.73
C GLY A 205 -8.72 5.79 5.75
N GLY A 206 -8.30 5.06 6.76
CA GLY A 206 -7.52 5.57 7.87
C GLY A 206 -8.37 5.85 9.11
N TYR A 207 -7.71 6.32 10.16
CA TYR A 207 -8.39 6.65 11.41
C TYR A 207 -7.70 7.77 12.19
N SER A 208 -8.47 8.41 13.08
CA SER A 208 -7.97 9.32 14.10
C SER A 208 -8.66 9.02 15.44
N GLY A 209 -8.00 9.32 16.57
CA GLY A 209 -8.52 9.08 17.91
C GLY A 209 -7.81 7.94 18.66
N SER A 210 -7.99 7.89 19.97
CA SER A 210 -7.45 6.86 20.85
C SER A 210 -8.44 5.70 20.99
N GLY A 211 -7.94 4.47 20.82
CA GLY A 211 -8.76 3.25 20.93
C GLY A 211 -9.26 2.75 19.58
N GLY A 212 -9.24 1.45 19.37
CA GLY A 212 -9.55 0.83 18.10
C GLY A 212 -10.97 1.17 17.60
N GLY A 213 -11.06 1.91 16.52
CA GLY A 213 -12.27 2.11 15.74
C GLY A 213 -13.10 3.36 16.02
N ALA A 214 -12.75 4.20 16.99
CA ALA A 214 -13.59 5.34 17.36
C ALA A 214 -13.82 6.37 16.24
N ASN A 215 -12.87 6.52 15.30
CA ASN A 215 -12.98 7.42 14.15
C ASN A 215 -12.34 6.80 12.90
N ALA A 216 -12.80 5.63 12.51
CA ALA A 216 -12.43 5.05 11.22
C ALA A 216 -13.13 5.81 10.08
N TYR A 217 -12.41 6.05 9.01
CA TYR A 217 -12.91 6.78 7.85
C TYR A 217 -13.04 5.86 6.64
N ASN A 218 -14.13 6.01 5.90
CA ASN A 218 -14.31 5.44 4.57
C ASN A 218 -13.97 6.44 3.44
N LEU A 219 -13.24 7.49 3.79
CA LEU A 219 -12.88 8.57 2.88
C LEU A 219 -11.87 8.12 1.85
N ASN A 220 -12.02 8.64 0.65
CA ASN A 220 -11.01 8.59 -0.40
C ASN A 220 -10.66 10.02 -0.80
N GLU A 221 -9.37 10.27 -1.00
CA GLU A 221 -8.88 11.52 -1.55
C GLU A 221 -7.90 11.22 -2.67
N SER A 222 -7.99 11.99 -3.75
CA SER A 222 -7.08 11.92 -4.89
C SER A 222 -6.17 13.14 -4.90
N TYR A 223 -4.91 12.90 -5.24
CA TYR A 223 -3.86 13.92 -5.37
C TYR A 223 -3.53 14.13 -6.84
N ASP A 224 -3.43 15.39 -7.25
CA ASP A 224 -3.13 15.79 -8.63
C ASP A 224 -1.68 16.30 -8.84
N GLY A 225 -0.84 16.18 -7.81
CA GLY A 225 0.51 16.74 -7.78
C GLY A 225 0.62 18.08 -7.03
N THR A 226 -0.52 18.65 -6.61
CA THR A 226 -0.56 19.96 -5.92
C THR A 226 -1.52 19.95 -4.74
N SER A 227 -2.67 19.30 -4.89
CA SER A 227 -3.75 19.33 -3.91
C SER A 227 -4.47 18.00 -3.79
N TRP A 228 -5.08 17.77 -2.63
CA TRP A 228 -5.95 16.64 -2.38
C TRP A 228 -7.41 17.05 -2.58
N THR A 229 -8.16 16.24 -3.30
CA THR A 229 -9.60 16.40 -3.52
C THR A 229 -10.35 15.15 -3.11
N THR A 230 -11.53 15.32 -2.52
CA THR A 230 -12.39 14.19 -2.13
C THR A 230 -12.77 13.38 -3.38
N ALA A 231 -12.54 12.09 -3.31
CA ALA A 231 -12.95 11.11 -4.31
C ALA A 231 -14.16 10.29 -3.78
N PRO A 232 -14.85 9.52 -4.63
CA PRO A 232 -15.95 8.67 -4.19
C PRO A 232 -15.55 7.74 -3.04
N THR A 233 -16.38 7.66 -2.02
CA THR A 233 -16.15 6.81 -0.85
C THR A 233 -16.13 5.32 -1.23
N MET A 234 -15.42 4.53 -0.45
CA MET A 234 -15.48 3.07 -0.57
C MET A 234 -16.91 2.60 -0.21
N ALA A 235 -17.44 1.65 -0.97
CA ALA A 235 -18.65 0.94 -0.57
C ALA A 235 -18.38 0.13 0.71
N ASN A 236 -19.30 0.19 1.66
CA ASN A 236 -19.27 -0.64 2.87
C ASN A 236 -19.72 -2.06 2.55
#